data_e16d97bbaab9e9d21f368434fdaa083f
#
_entry.id   e16d97bbaab9e9d21f368434fdaa083f
#
_cell.length_a   1.000
_cell.length_b   1.000
_cell.length_c   1.000
_cell.angle_alpha   90.00
_cell.angle_beta   90.00
_cell.angle_gamma   90.00
#
_symmetry.space_group_name_H-M   'P 1'
#
loop_
_entity.id
_entity.type
_entity.pdbx_description
1 polymer ?
#
loop_
_entity_poly.entity_id
_entity_poly.type
_entity_poly.pdbx_seq_one_letter_code
_entity_poly.pdbx_strand_id
1 'polypeptide(L)'
;MAGFSRRHFLAGLGTGASAMALQGCSQAQQSTVGRESRNDVPGSDGMADVRLQNAVVEFDGEHQAGIKEAQQARVNIVAFNLKEGVDRVGVARLLKLWTEDARRLTAGIAPRGTLEPELLHIPGNLTITVGFGPGLFTVIGAEDQRPDWLAPLPKFDRDQLDPQWGEADLMLQIGSDEPITAAYALRHMIRSGVDYVDVAWLQQGFNHADGARAKSTTPVSYTHLRAHET
;
A
#
# COMPACT_ATOMS: atom_id res chain seq x y z
N MET A 1 28.86 -3.59 49.08
CA MET A 1 27.72 -3.57 48.12
C MET A 1 27.90 -4.70 47.14
N ALA A 2 27.17 -5.78 47.32
CA ALA A 2 27.33 -7.01 46.57
C ALA A 2 26.40 -6.98 45.35
N GLY A 3 26.98 -7.10 44.16
CA GLY A 3 26.27 -7.10 42.91
C GLY A 3 25.53 -8.44 42.65
N PHE A 4 24.25 -8.37 42.43
CA PHE A 4 23.41 -9.52 42.06
C PHE A 4 23.68 -9.95 40.61
N SER A 5 24.25 -11.13 40.42
CA SER A 5 24.49 -11.72 39.11
C SER A 5 23.27 -12.50 38.64
N ARG A 6 22.84 -12.28 37.42
CA ARG A 6 21.69 -12.91 36.73
C ARG A 6 21.83 -14.39 36.47
N ARG A 7 22.91 -15.04 36.90
CA ARG A 7 23.20 -16.47 36.67
C ARG A 7 22.62 -17.43 37.73
N HIS A 8 22.01 -16.94 38.80
CA HIS A 8 21.55 -17.82 39.93
C HIS A 8 20.04 -18.04 39.96
N PHE A 9 19.29 -17.62 38.93
CA PHE A 9 17.83 -17.81 38.92
C PHE A 9 17.35 -19.10 38.19
N LEU A 10 18.24 -19.86 37.56
CA LEU A 10 17.87 -21.06 36.79
C LEU A 10 18.29 -22.40 37.39
N ALA A 11 18.70 -22.44 38.67
CA ALA A 11 19.10 -23.67 39.35
C ALA A 11 18.20 -23.94 40.55
N GLY A 12 16.96 -24.31 40.29
CA GLY A 12 16.07 -24.68 41.41
C GLY A 12 14.68 -25.12 40.99
N LEU A 13 14.57 -26.18 40.19
CA LEU A 13 13.37 -27.02 40.12
C LEU A 13 13.76 -28.36 39.52
N GLY A 14 14.26 -29.19 40.36
CA GLY A 14 14.49 -30.61 40.11
C GLY A 14 13.51 -31.44 40.88
N THR A 15 13.07 -32.50 40.22
CA THR A 15 12.55 -33.77 40.72
C THR A 15 11.21 -33.81 41.43
N GLY A 16 10.24 -34.41 40.76
CA GLY A 16 8.99 -34.90 41.30
C GLY A 16 8.29 -35.78 40.26
N ALA A 17 8.76 -37.03 40.15
CA ALA A 17 8.06 -38.05 39.39
C ALA A 17 6.77 -38.47 40.12
N SER A 18 5.64 -38.45 39.44
CA SER A 18 4.47 -39.27 39.80
C SER A 18 3.67 -39.57 38.55
N ALA A 19 3.79 -40.82 38.12
CA ALA A 19 2.95 -41.45 37.13
C ALA A 19 1.52 -41.59 37.67
N MET A 20 0.54 -41.08 36.96
CA MET A 20 -0.84 -41.57 37.02
C MET A 20 -1.41 -41.65 35.61
N ALA A 21 -1.50 -42.90 35.18
CA ALA A 21 -2.29 -43.26 34.01
C ALA A 21 -3.78 -43.10 34.36
N LEU A 22 -4.47 -42.22 33.59
CA LEU A 22 -5.91 -42.27 33.50
C LEU A 22 -6.29 -42.42 32.03
N GLN A 23 -6.60 -43.66 31.69
CA GLN A 23 -7.37 -44.00 30.51
C GLN A 23 -8.76 -43.41 30.66
N GLY A 24 -9.10 -42.40 29.88
CA GLY A 24 -10.42 -41.87 29.72
C GLY A 24 -10.79 -41.92 28.24
N CYS A 25 -11.43 -42.99 27.79
CA CYS A 25 -12.17 -43.02 26.56
C CYS A 25 -13.31 -42.01 26.69
N SER A 26 -13.24 -40.88 25.98
CA SER A 26 -14.41 -40.10 25.70
C SER A 26 -14.66 -40.13 24.17
N GLN A 27 -15.68 -40.89 23.83
CA GLN A 27 -16.35 -40.81 22.53
C GLN A 27 -16.66 -39.35 22.20
N ALA A 28 -16.07 -38.88 21.15
CA ALA A 28 -16.50 -37.64 20.54
C ALA A 28 -17.91 -37.84 19.97
N GLN A 29 -18.91 -37.48 20.73
CA GLN A 29 -20.23 -37.21 20.20
C GLN A 29 -20.10 -36.05 19.25
N GLN A 30 -20.16 -36.35 17.95
CA GLN A 30 -20.46 -35.37 16.93
C GLN A 30 -21.86 -34.85 17.18
N SER A 31 -21.99 -33.80 17.98
CA SER A 31 -23.16 -32.95 17.96
C SER A 31 -23.12 -32.20 16.64
N THR A 32 -23.89 -32.69 15.68
CA THR A 32 -24.35 -31.91 14.54
C THR A 32 -25.27 -30.82 15.08
N VAL A 33 -24.66 -29.79 15.65
CA VAL A 33 -25.35 -28.53 15.85
C VAL A 33 -25.52 -27.97 14.44
N GLY A 34 -26.77 -27.97 13.99
CA GLY A 34 -27.17 -27.37 12.74
C GLY A 34 -26.54 -26.00 12.63
N ARG A 35 -25.76 -25.82 11.57
CA ARG A 35 -25.21 -24.55 11.17
C ARG A 35 -26.39 -23.74 10.65
N GLU A 36 -27.19 -23.21 11.58
CA GLU A 36 -28.17 -22.18 11.26
C GLU A 36 -27.40 -21.05 10.55
N SER A 37 -27.73 -20.90 9.27
CA SER A 37 -27.30 -19.81 8.43
C SER A 37 -27.61 -18.49 9.13
N ARG A 38 -26.60 -17.89 9.78
CA ARG A 38 -26.69 -16.52 10.29
C ARG A 38 -26.52 -15.54 9.13
N ASN A 39 -27.35 -15.65 8.11
CA ASN A 39 -27.21 -14.86 6.90
C ASN A 39 -28.21 -13.72 6.76
N ASP A 40 -28.93 -13.35 7.82
CA ASP A 40 -29.90 -12.27 7.72
C ASP A 40 -29.75 -11.21 8.81
N VAL A 41 -28.51 -10.78 9.09
CA VAL A 41 -28.30 -9.52 9.79
C VAL A 41 -28.04 -8.46 8.74
N PRO A 42 -28.95 -7.49 8.51
CA PRO A 42 -28.66 -6.34 7.67
C PRO A 42 -27.47 -5.59 8.27
N GLY A 43 -26.30 -5.62 7.61
CA GLY A 43 -25.07 -5.02 8.08
C GLY A 43 -23.90 -6.00 8.26
N SER A 44 -24.02 -7.26 7.82
CA SER A 44 -22.92 -8.25 7.86
C SER A 44 -21.82 -8.01 6.80
N ASP A 45 -21.83 -6.88 6.12
CA ASP A 45 -20.79 -6.49 5.17
C ASP A 45 -19.41 -6.21 5.83
N GLY A 46 -19.36 -6.19 7.17
CA GLY A 46 -18.12 -6.11 7.92
C GLY A 46 -17.16 -7.31 7.75
N MET A 47 -17.60 -8.41 7.13
CA MET A 47 -16.69 -9.52 6.78
C MET A 47 -15.97 -9.31 5.45
N ALA A 48 -16.39 -8.35 4.63
CA ALA A 48 -15.65 -7.97 3.42
C ALA A 48 -14.31 -7.32 3.80
N ASP A 49 -14.27 -6.59 4.89
CA ASP A 49 -13.13 -5.84 5.39
C ASP A 49 -11.92 -6.73 5.71
N VAL A 50 -12.15 -7.89 6.32
CA VAL A 50 -11.08 -8.86 6.64
C VAL A 50 -10.48 -9.50 5.36
N ARG A 51 -11.25 -9.57 4.27
CA ARG A 51 -10.78 -10.09 2.98
C ARG A 51 -9.94 -9.08 2.21
N LEU A 52 -10.32 -7.80 2.27
CA LEU A 52 -9.59 -6.72 1.60
C LEU A 52 -8.18 -6.54 2.18
N GLN A 53 -8.02 -6.68 3.50
CA GLN A 53 -6.71 -6.56 4.15
C GLN A 53 -5.71 -7.63 3.70
N ASN A 54 -6.19 -8.83 3.32
CA ASN A 54 -5.36 -9.93 2.87
C ASN A 54 -5.34 -10.08 1.34
N ALA A 55 -6.00 -9.18 0.61
CA ALA A 55 -5.99 -9.22 -0.83
C ALA A 55 -4.60 -8.84 -1.37
N VAL A 56 -4.15 -9.62 -2.34
CA VAL A 56 -2.93 -9.36 -3.11
C VAL A 56 -3.34 -8.93 -4.50
N VAL A 57 -2.79 -7.81 -4.97
CA VAL A 57 -2.91 -7.39 -6.36
C VAL A 57 -1.65 -7.83 -7.08
N GLU A 58 -1.82 -8.58 -8.18
CA GLU A 58 -0.70 -8.99 -9.01
C GLU A 58 0.03 -7.77 -9.56
N PHE A 59 1.34 -7.72 -9.32
CA PHE A 59 2.19 -6.61 -9.77
C PHE A 59 2.40 -6.61 -11.28
N ASP A 60 2.67 -7.79 -11.84
CA ASP A 60 2.94 -7.97 -13.26
C ASP A 60 1.63 -8.22 -14.02
N GLY A 61 1.41 -7.52 -15.13
CA GLY A 61 0.20 -7.64 -15.92
C GLY A 61 0.23 -6.76 -17.18
N GLU A 62 -0.89 -6.69 -17.89
CA GLU A 62 -1.05 -5.83 -19.07
C GLU A 62 -0.90 -4.35 -18.72
N HIS A 63 -1.34 -3.97 -17.53
CA HIS A 63 -1.24 -2.62 -16.97
C HIS A 63 -0.56 -2.66 -15.61
N GLN A 64 0.01 -1.54 -15.21
CA GLN A 64 0.50 -1.39 -13.85
C GLN A 64 -0.66 -1.54 -12.86
N ALA A 65 -0.41 -2.21 -11.75
CA ALA A 65 -1.35 -2.28 -10.62
C ALA A 65 -1.66 -0.87 -10.10
N GLY A 66 -2.94 -0.60 -9.82
CA GLY A 66 -3.45 0.71 -9.40
C GLY A 66 -4.13 1.52 -10.51
N ILE A 67 -4.18 1.00 -11.76
CA ILE A 67 -4.86 1.65 -12.89
C ILE A 67 -6.30 1.16 -13.06
N LYS A 68 -6.53 -0.15 -12.94
CA LYS A 68 -7.85 -0.78 -13.19
C LYS A 68 -8.53 -1.29 -11.93
N GLU A 69 -7.81 -1.38 -10.84
CA GLU A 69 -8.30 -1.91 -9.59
C GLU A 69 -9.40 -1.02 -9.01
N ALA A 70 -10.28 -1.66 -8.24
CA ALA A 70 -11.30 -0.95 -7.49
C ALA A 70 -10.66 0.05 -6.53
N GLN A 71 -11.41 1.12 -6.25
CA GLN A 71 -10.95 2.18 -5.36
C GLN A 71 -10.55 1.64 -3.99
N GLN A 72 -9.36 2.03 -3.56
CA GLN A 72 -8.79 1.68 -2.27
C GLN A 72 -9.07 2.76 -1.21
N ALA A 73 -9.00 2.36 0.06
CA ALA A 73 -9.31 3.24 1.18
C ALA A 73 -8.29 4.37 1.37
N ARG A 74 -7.04 4.14 0.98
CA ARG A 74 -5.93 5.08 1.15
C ARG A 74 -5.17 5.24 -0.17
N VAL A 75 -4.75 6.46 -0.44
CA VAL A 75 -3.86 6.77 -1.55
C VAL A 75 -2.80 7.76 -1.10
N ASN A 76 -1.56 7.51 -1.49
CA ASN A 76 -0.46 8.46 -1.40
C ASN A 76 0.04 8.71 -2.81
N ILE A 77 0.11 9.97 -3.20
CA ILE A 77 0.73 10.40 -4.44
C ILE A 77 1.98 11.19 -4.06
N VAL A 78 3.13 10.73 -4.49
CA VAL A 78 4.40 11.40 -4.25
C VAL A 78 5.07 11.69 -5.58
N ALA A 79 5.43 12.95 -5.78
CA ALA A 79 6.12 13.44 -6.96
C ALA A 79 7.61 13.66 -6.65
N PHE A 80 8.44 13.43 -7.65
CA PHE A 80 9.89 13.48 -7.51
C PHE A 80 10.53 14.25 -8.66
N ASN A 81 11.56 15.02 -8.32
CA ASN A 81 12.51 15.53 -9.30
C ASN A 81 13.78 14.68 -9.29
N LEU A 82 14.32 14.42 -10.47
CA LEU A 82 15.61 13.75 -10.60
C LEU A 82 16.72 14.66 -10.06
N LYS A 83 17.65 14.07 -9.32
CA LYS A 83 18.81 14.79 -8.80
C LYS A 83 19.75 15.22 -9.91
N GLU A 84 20.47 16.32 -9.68
CA GLU A 84 21.53 16.77 -10.57
C GLU A 84 22.54 15.65 -10.80
N GLY A 85 22.92 15.44 -12.06
CA GLY A 85 23.85 14.39 -12.46
C GLY A 85 23.25 13.01 -12.65
N VAL A 86 21.95 12.80 -12.38
CA VAL A 86 21.27 11.57 -12.73
C VAL A 86 21.02 11.55 -14.23
N ASP A 87 21.53 10.53 -14.89
CA ASP A 87 21.39 10.30 -16.32
C ASP A 87 20.43 9.14 -16.63
N ARG A 88 20.32 8.78 -17.90
CA ARG A 88 19.52 7.63 -18.37
C ARG A 88 19.86 6.33 -17.64
N VAL A 89 21.14 6.11 -17.33
CA VAL A 89 21.60 4.89 -16.63
C VAL A 89 21.14 4.93 -15.17
N GLY A 90 21.23 6.10 -14.52
CA GLY A 90 20.72 6.33 -13.18
C GLY A 90 19.22 6.10 -13.08
N VAL A 91 18.45 6.65 -14.03
CA VAL A 91 17.00 6.42 -14.12
C VAL A 91 16.67 4.94 -14.29
N ALA A 92 17.38 4.23 -15.17
CA ALA A 92 17.17 2.80 -15.39
C ALA A 92 17.45 1.96 -14.12
N ARG A 93 18.46 2.34 -13.33
CA ARG A 93 18.77 1.69 -12.04
C ARG A 93 17.67 1.95 -11.02
N LEU A 94 17.22 3.19 -10.91
CA LEU A 94 16.11 3.56 -10.03
C LEU A 94 14.83 2.77 -10.34
N LEU A 95 14.43 2.77 -11.61
CA LEU A 95 13.21 2.07 -12.03
C LEU A 95 13.32 0.55 -11.81
N LYS A 96 14.50 -0.04 -12.03
CA LYS A 96 14.72 -1.46 -11.73
C LYS A 96 14.60 -1.74 -10.23
N LEU A 97 15.16 -0.89 -9.38
CA LEU A 97 15.07 -1.00 -7.94
C LEU A 97 13.60 -0.88 -7.48
N TRP A 98 12.90 0.16 -7.92
CA TRP A 98 11.51 0.36 -7.58
C TRP A 98 10.60 -0.77 -8.08
N THR A 99 10.87 -1.33 -9.26
CA THR A 99 10.13 -2.48 -9.79
C THR A 99 10.26 -3.70 -8.88
N GLU A 100 11.49 -4.01 -8.43
CA GLU A 100 11.73 -5.16 -7.55
C GLU A 100 11.09 -4.94 -6.16
N ASP A 101 11.24 -3.74 -5.61
CA ASP A 101 10.66 -3.40 -4.31
C ASP A 101 9.12 -3.40 -4.36
N ALA A 102 8.53 -2.81 -5.39
CA ALA A 102 7.08 -2.77 -5.58
C ALA A 102 6.49 -4.18 -5.73
N ARG A 103 7.10 -5.04 -6.55
CA ARG A 103 6.68 -6.43 -6.72
C ARG A 103 6.67 -7.20 -5.40
N ARG A 104 7.66 -6.98 -4.54
CA ARG A 104 7.71 -7.61 -3.23
C ARG A 104 6.66 -7.04 -2.28
N LEU A 105 6.54 -5.72 -2.22
CA LEU A 105 5.59 -5.03 -1.36
C LEU A 105 4.14 -5.45 -1.65
N THR A 106 3.73 -5.45 -2.92
CA THR A 106 2.36 -5.84 -3.33
C THR A 106 2.05 -7.30 -3.01
N ALA A 107 3.06 -8.17 -3.02
CA ALA A 107 2.94 -9.57 -2.61
C ALA A 107 2.95 -9.76 -1.08
N GLY A 108 3.03 -8.69 -0.27
CA GLY A 108 3.16 -8.81 1.17
C GLY A 108 4.52 -9.32 1.64
N ILE A 109 5.55 -9.18 0.81
CA ILE A 109 6.92 -9.64 1.09
C ILE A 109 7.81 -8.42 1.33
N ALA A 110 8.49 -8.39 2.45
CA ALA A 110 9.39 -7.28 2.77
C ALA A 110 10.49 -7.10 1.72
N PRO A 111 10.73 -5.87 1.22
CA PRO A 111 11.81 -5.57 0.29
C PRO A 111 13.18 -5.89 0.88
N ARG A 112 14.16 -6.11 0.00
CA ARG A 112 15.54 -6.33 0.44
C ARG A 112 16.11 -5.05 1.06
N GLY A 113 16.83 -5.19 2.17
CA GLY A 113 17.44 -4.04 2.85
C GLY A 113 16.44 -3.13 3.58
N THR A 114 15.19 -3.58 3.77
CA THR A 114 14.26 -2.86 4.65
C THR A 114 14.75 -2.84 6.10
N LEU A 115 14.50 -1.74 6.80
CA LEU A 115 14.85 -1.60 8.21
C LEU A 115 13.69 -1.99 9.15
N GLU A 116 12.48 -2.13 8.61
CA GLU A 116 11.24 -2.29 9.39
C GLU A 116 10.35 -3.39 8.77
N PRO A 117 10.86 -4.62 8.59
CA PRO A 117 10.10 -5.69 7.95
C PRO A 117 8.83 -6.06 8.72
N GLU A 118 8.80 -5.78 10.02
CA GLU A 118 7.66 -6.02 10.90
C GLU A 118 6.45 -5.15 10.61
N LEU A 119 6.59 -4.07 9.86
CA LEU A 119 5.48 -3.19 9.48
C LEU A 119 4.68 -3.71 8.28
N LEU A 120 5.21 -4.71 7.58
CA LEU A 120 4.51 -5.38 6.49
C LEU A 120 3.84 -6.66 7.01
N HIS A 121 2.76 -6.51 7.75
CA HIS A 121 2.02 -7.64 8.34
C HIS A 121 1.08 -8.31 7.36
N ILE A 122 0.51 -7.53 6.45
CA ILE A 122 -0.50 -7.98 5.49
C ILE A 122 -0.31 -7.23 4.16
N PRO A 123 -0.68 -7.83 3.02
CA PRO A 123 -0.56 -7.18 1.72
C PRO A 123 -1.47 -5.95 1.58
N GLY A 124 -2.64 -5.94 2.24
CA GLY A 124 -3.49 -4.76 2.33
C GLY A 124 -4.07 -4.26 1.01
N ASN A 125 -4.25 -5.11 0.01
CA ASN A 125 -4.67 -4.71 -1.33
C ASN A 125 -3.76 -3.61 -1.91
N LEU A 126 -2.44 -3.71 -1.66
CA LEU A 126 -1.46 -2.70 -2.03
C LEU A 126 -1.24 -2.66 -3.54
N THR A 127 -1.24 -1.46 -4.08
CA THR A 127 -0.84 -1.16 -5.46
C THR A 127 0.22 -0.08 -5.48
N ILE A 128 1.15 -0.17 -6.43
CA ILE A 128 2.18 0.85 -6.66
C ILE A 128 2.27 1.09 -8.16
N THR A 129 1.93 2.31 -8.57
CA THR A 129 1.94 2.76 -9.96
C THR A 129 2.98 3.84 -10.14
N VAL A 130 3.79 3.75 -11.18
CA VAL A 130 4.80 4.75 -11.54
C VAL A 130 4.26 5.63 -12.66
N GLY A 131 4.32 6.96 -12.51
CA GLY A 131 4.03 7.94 -13.53
C GLY A 131 5.30 8.63 -14.03
N PHE A 132 5.28 9.05 -15.28
CA PHE A 132 6.38 9.74 -15.94
C PHE A 132 5.95 11.15 -16.33
N GLY A 133 6.72 12.13 -15.86
CA GLY A 133 6.52 13.52 -16.24
C GLY A 133 7.35 13.91 -17.47
N PRO A 134 7.08 15.09 -18.06
CA PRO A 134 7.75 15.54 -19.27
C PRO A 134 9.27 15.73 -19.10
N GLY A 135 9.72 16.17 -17.91
CA GLY A 135 11.15 16.39 -17.61
C GLY A 135 12.00 15.14 -17.68
N LEU A 136 11.42 13.98 -17.36
CA LEU A 136 12.11 12.69 -17.48
C LEU A 136 12.69 12.48 -18.90
N PHE A 137 11.91 12.78 -19.93
CA PHE A 137 12.30 12.56 -21.33
C PHE A 137 13.53 13.38 -21.72
N THR A 138 13.64 14.57 -21.16
CA THR A 138 14.83 15.43 -21.34
C THR A 138 16.06 14.80 -20.67
N VAL A 139 15.94 14.36 -19.43
CA VAL A 139 17.05 13.75 -18.67
C VAL A 139 17.58 12.48 -19.36
N ILE A 140 16.69 11.65 -19.92
CA ILE A 140 17.10 10.41 -20.58
C ILE A 140 17.47 10.59 -22.06
N GLY A 141 17.39 11.81 -22.61
CA GLY A 141 17.67 12.12 -24.02
C GLY A 141 16.71 11.43 -24.98
N ALA A 142 15.41 11.46 -24.67
CA ALA A 142 14.35 10.81 -25.43
C ALA A 142 13.15 11.74 -25.67
N GLU A 143 13.42 13.02 -25.89
CA GLU A 143 12.38 14.04 -26.13
C GLU A 143 11.52 13.70 -27.36
N ASP A 144 12.11 13.06 -28.34
CA ASP A 144 11.43 12.56 -29.55
C ASP A 144 10.43 11.43 -29.27
N GLN A 145 10.56 10.75 -28.12
CA GLN A 145 9.67 9.68 -27.70
C GLN A 145 8.60 10.15 -26.70
N ARG A 146 8.65 11.43 -26.31
CA ARG A 146 7.62 11.99 -25.44
C ARG A 146 6.29 12.05 -26.18
N PRO A 147 5.20 11.51 -25.62
CA PRO A 147 3.88 11.61 -26.22
C PRO A 147 3.45 13.08 -26.40
N ASP A 148 2.85 13.43 -27.52
CA ASP A 148 2.42 14.79 -27.83
C ASP A 148 1.41 15.34 -26.79
N TRP A 149 0.59 14.47 -26.23
CA TRP A 149 -0.38 14.83 -25.18
C TRP A 149 0.26 15.10 -23.82
N LEU A 150 1.52 14.67 -23.60
CA LEU A 150 2.23 14.91 -22.34
C LEU A 150 2.86 16.32 -22.37
N ALA A 151 2.01 17.31 -22.26
CA ALA A 151 2.34 18.72 -22.23
C ALA A 151 1.72 19.38 -20.98
N PRO A 152 2.26 20.52 -20.53
CA PRO A 152 1.65 21.28 -19.45
C PRO A 152 0.17 21.54 -19.74
N LEU A 153 -0.66 21.44 -18.69
CA LEU A 153 -2.07 21.82 -18.82
C LEU A 153 -2.20 23.29 -19.19
N PRO A 154 -3.15 23.67 -20.06
CA PRO A 154 -3.42 25.06 -20.37
C PRO A 154 -3.88 25.79 -19.11
N LYS A 155 -3.62 27.09 -19.03
CA LYS A 155 -4.15 27.92 -17.95
C LYS A 155 -5.66 28.07 -18.12
N PHE A 156 -6.39 27.85 -17.02
CA PHE A 156 -7.82 28.12 -16.94
C PHE A 156 -8.06 29.38 -16.11
N ASP A 157 -9.02 30.20 -16.50
CA ASP A 157 -9.25 31.53 -15.90
C ASP A 157 -9.57 31.51 -14.39
N ARG A 158 -10.06 30.40 -13.90
CA ARG A 158 -10.42 30.21 -12.47
C ARG A 158 -9.37 29.51 -11.65
N ASP A 159 -8.30 29.05 -12.27
CA ASP A 159 -7.26 28.29 -11.58
C ASP A 159 -6.41 29.21 -10.70
N GLN A 160 -6.19 28.76 -9.48
CA GLN A 160 -5.28 29.35 -8.50
C GLN A 160 -4.26 28.28 -8.08
N LEU A 161 -3.57 27.72 -9.07
CA LEU A 161 -2.61 26.65 -8.84
C LEU A 161 -1.36 27.18 -8.16
N ASP A 162 -0.95 26.54 -7.09
CA ASP A 162 0.31 26.83 -6.42
C ASP A 162 1.43 26.05 -7.13
N PRO A 163 2.50 26.74 -7.58
CA PRO A 163 3.63 26.09 -8.26
C PRO A 163 4.33 24.97 -7.46
N GLN A 164 4.20 24.98 -6.13
CA GLN A 164 4.77 23.91 -5.30
C GLN A 164 4.15 22.52 -5.58
N TRP A 165 2.93 22.48 -6.13
CA TRP A 165 2.22 21.27 -6.55
C TRP A 165 2.33 21.01 -8.05
N GLY A 166 3.33 21.61 -8.67
CA GLY A 166 3.54 21.57 -10.09
C GLY A 166 4.04 20.25 -10.63
N GLU A 167 4.46 20.29 -11.89
CA GLU A 167 5.01 19.15 -12.59
C GLU A 167 6.29 18.61 -11.93
N ALA A 168 6.51 17.32 -12.11
CA ALA A 168 7.68 16.62 -11.62
C ALA A 168 8.15 15.60 -12.67
N ASP A 169 9.36 15.06 -12.50
CA ASP A 169 9.92 14.09 -13.45
C ASP A 169 9.32 12.71 -13.32
N LEU A 170 9.03 12.31 -12.08
CA LEU A 170 8.46 11.01 -11.74
C LEU A 170 7.37 11.16 -10.68
N MET A 171 6.47 10.19 -10.65
CA MET A 171 5.43 10.09 -9.62
C MET A 171 5.26 8.63 -9.19
N LEU A 172 4.96 8.40 -7.92
CA LEU A 172 4.42 7.15 -7.42
C LEU A 172 3.02 7.38 -6.87
N GLN A 173 2.08 6.54 -7.30
CA GLN A 173 0.79 6.39 -6.66
C GLN A 173 0.79 5.09 -5.87
N ILE A 174 0.54 5.17 -4.57
CA ILE A 174 0.54 4.04 -3.64
C ILE A 174 -0.84 3.95 -3.02
N GLY A 175 -1.60 2.95 -3.43
CA GLY A 175 -2.95 2.67 -2.93
C GLY A 175 -2.97 1.46 -2.02
N SER A 176 -3.78 1.49 -0.94
CA SER A 176 -3.99 0.33 -0.06
C SER A 176 -5.25 0.50 0.76
N ASP A 177 -5.84 -0.63 1.17
CA ASP A 177 -6.94 -0.63 2.14
C ASP A 177 -6.44 -0.65 3.60
N GLU A 178 -5.13 -0.85 3.80
CA GLU A 178 -4.50 -0.90 5.10
C GLU A 178 -3.53 0.28 5.29
N PRO A 179 -3.75 1.15 6.30
CA PRO A 179 -2.99 2.39 6.46
C PRO A 179 -1.51 2.17 6.82
N ILE A 180 -1.18 1.13 7.58
CA ILE A 180 0.21 0.85 7.97
C ILE A 180 0.99 0.35 6.76
N THR A 181 0.41 -0.55 5.97
CA THR A 181 0.98 -1.04 4.71
C THR A 181 1.21 0.12 3.73
N ALA A 182 0.22 1.03 3.57
CA ALA A 182 0.37 2.21 2.72
C ALA A 182 1.51 3.13 3.18
N ALA A 183 1.59 3.41 4.49
CA ALA A 183 2.62 4.27 5.06
C ALA A 183 4.02 3.64 4.98
N TYR A 184 4.11 2.34 5.22
CA TYR A 184 5.36 1.60 5.10
C TYR A 184 5.86 1.57 3.66
N ALA A 185 4.99 1.24 2.69
CA ALA A 185 5.33 1.23 1.28
C ALA A 185 5.81 2.61 0.82
N LEU A 186 5.11 3.69 1.18
CA LEU A 186 5.51 5.06 0.86
C LEU A 186 6.92 5.38 1.38
N ARG A 187 7.17 5.12 2.66
CA ARG A 187 8.48 5.39 3.27
C ARG A 187 9.59 4.57 2.63
N HIS A 188 9.33 3.29 2.35
CA HIS A 188 10.31 2.42 1.73
C HIS A 188 10.67 2.90 0.33
N MET A 189 9.67 3.19 -0.51
CA MET A 189 9.88 3.63 -1.90
C MET A 189 10.61 4.98 -1.98
N ILE A 190 10.29 5.93 -1.10
CA ILE A 190 11.03 7.20 -1.01
C ILE A 190 12.49 6.94 -0.63
N ARG A 191 12.73 6.13 0.39
CA ARG A 191 14.08 5.86 0.89
C ARG A 191 14.93 5.09 -0.12
N SER A 192 14.34 4.12 -0.82
CA SER A 192 15.08 3.35 -1.83
C SER A 192 15.49 4.20 -3.04
N GLY A 193 14.75 5.29 -3.32
CA GLY A 193 15.06 6.23 -4.40
C GLY A 193 16.00 7.38 -4.02
N VAL A 194 16.40 7.52 -2.75
CA VAL A 194 17.07 8.71 -2.22
C VAL A 194 18.36 9.12 -2.96
N ASP A 195 19.07 8.20 -3.56
CA ASP A 195 20.28 8.50 -4.32
C ASP A 195 20.02 9.09 -5.71
N TYR A 196 18.78 8.99 -6.21
CA TYR A 196 18.40 9.36 -7.58
C TYR A 196 17.40 10.51 -7.65
N VAL A 197 16.55 10.64 -6.64
CA VAL A 197 15.43 11.59 -6.66
C VAL A 197 15.30 12.35 -5.36
N ASP A 198 14.75 13.55 -5.46
CA ASP A 198 14.25 14.34 -4.35
C ASP A 198 12.73 14.42 -4.41
N VAL A 199 12.07 14.36 -3.25
CA VAL A 199 10.62 14.55 -3.16
C VAL A 199 10.28 16.01 -3.48
N ALA A 200 9.50 16.21 -4.53
CA ALA A 200 8.96 17.52 -4.89
C ALA A 200 7.75 17.86 -4.01
N TRP A 201 6.80 16.93 -3.93
CA TRP A 201 5.63 17.07 -3.06
C TRP A 201 5.00 15.70 -2.76
N LEU A 202 4.18 15.68 -1.72
CA LEU A 202 3.42 14.51 -1.28
C LEU A 202 1.98 14.92 -1.00
N GLN A 203 1.03 14.21 -1.60
CA GLN A 203 -0.39 14.35 -1.33
C GLN A 203 -0.96 13.03 -0.82
N GLN A 204 -1.71 13.10 0.29
CA GLN A 204 -2.38 11.94 0.87
C GLN A 204 -3.89 12.10 0.74
N GLY A 205 -4.55 11.02 0.37
CA GLY A 205 -5.99 10.95 0.25
C GLY A 205 -6.55 9.71 0.95
N PHE A 206 -7.85 9.76 1.23
CA PHE A 206 -8.56 8.63 1.79
C PHE A 206 -10.01 8.61 1.32
N ASN A 207 -10.56 7.41 1.27
CA ASN A 207 -11.96 7.17 0.95
C ASN A 207 -12.42 5.87 1.64
N HIS A 208 -13.63 5.44 1.35
CA HIS A 208 -14.06 4.10 1.73
C HIS A 208 -13.47 3.06 0.76
N ALA A 209 -13.03 1.92 1.29
CA ALA A 209 -12.68 0.78 0.46
C ALA A 209 -13.89 0.31 -0.37
N ASP A 210 -13.63 -0.30 -1.54
CA ASP A 210 -14.69 -0.86 -2.35
C ASP A 210 -15.48 -1.93 -1.55
N GLY A 211 -16.81 -1.86 -1.64
CA GLY A 211 -17.70 -2.73 -0.87
C GLY A 211 -17.93 -2.32 0.58
N ALA A 212 -17.17 -1.37 1.15
CA ALA A 212 -17.40 -0.85 2.49
C ALA A 212 -18.61 0.10 2.57
N ARG A 213 -19.11 0.53 1.43
CA ARG A 213 -20.29 1.40 1.31
C ARG A 213 -21.37 0.73 0.48
N ALA A 214 -22.63 0.91 0.87
CA ALA A 214 -23.75 0.44 0.05
C ALA A 214 -23.70 1.11 -1.35
N LYS A 215 -23.85 0.32 -2.41
CA LYS A 215 -23.74 0.77 -3.81
C LYS A 215 -24.72 1.88 -4.22
N SER A 216 -25.69 2.22 -3.36
CA SER A 216 -26.74 3.22 -3.65
C SER A 216 -26.37 4.66 -3.30
N THR A 217 -25.22 4.91 -2.72
CA THR A 217 -24.84 6.29 -2.36
C THR A 217 -24.10 6.97 -3.50
N THR A 218 -24.83 7.79 -4.23
CA THR A 218 -24.23 8.75 -5.17
C THR A 218 -23.24 9.64 -4.41
N PRO A 219 -22.01 9.83 -4.89
CA PRO A 219 -21.07 10.75 -4.27
C PRO A 219 -21.71 12.13 -4.06
N VAL A 220 -21.50 12.73 -2.90
CA VAL A 220 -22.08 14.05 -2.54
C VAL A 220 -21.74 15.12 -3.57
N SER A 221 -20.59 15.04 -4.23
CA SER A 221 -20.18 15.94 -5.31
C SER A 221 -21.11 15.93 -6.53
N TYR A 222 -21.75 14.79 -6.84
CA TYR A 222 -22.69 14.69 -7.95
C TYR A 222 -24.06 15.31 -7.66
N THR A 223 -24.48 15.35 -6.40
CA THR A 223 -25.76 15.97 -6.01
C THR A 223 -25.73 17.48 -6.16
N HIS A 224 -24.59 18.14 -5.99
CA HIS A 224 -24.45 19.57 -6.18
C HIS A 224 -24.38 19.98 -7.65
N LEU A 225 -23.82 19.15 -8.52
CA LEU A 225 -23.76 19.44 -9.96
C LEU A 225 -25.13 19.32 -10.65
N ARG A 226 -25.98 18.35 -10.23
CA ARG A 226 -27.34 18.21 -10.79
C ARG A 226 -28.33 19.25 -10.31
N ALA A 227 -28.11 19.89 -9.17
CA ALA A 227 -29.00 20.94 -8.67
C ALA A 227 -28.93 22.26 -9.48
N HIS A 228 -27.99 22.40 -10.39
CA HIS A 228 -27.81 23.55 -11.25
C HIS A 228 -28.26 23.34 -12.70
N GLU A 229 -28.76 22.14 -13.04
CA GLU A 229 -29.25 21.81 -14.40
C GLU A 229 -30.77 21.84 -14.52
N THR A 230 -31.51 22.25 -13.49
CA THR A 230 -32.95 22.53 -13.48
C THR A 230 -33.19 23.99 -13.19
#